data_d34b842b6c09828f1d6ffe71bc8c43ce
#
_entry.id   d34b842b6c09828f1d6ffe71bc8c43ce
#
_cell.length_a   1.000
_cell.length_b   1.000
_cell.length_c   1.000
_cell.angle_alpha   90.00
_cell.angle_beta   90.00
_cell.angle_gamma   90.00
#
_symmetry.space_group_name_H-M   'P 1'
#
loop_
_entity.id
_entity.type
_entity.pdbx_description
1 polymer ?
#
loop_
_entity_poly.entity_id
_entity_poly.type
_entity_poly.pdbx_seq_one_letter_code
_entity_poly.pdbx_strand_id
1 'polypeptide(L)'
;MANEDNEHSVQHIGNTILVVMMEVEPEGEEAFERWYNDEHLPERLEIPGYVSARRFKLEEGEGVLKYLCIWELEDASPLEIDMYKAQRARPSEIRDRANQYITQRARGLYKQIYPLTGAYEDHSGYYPEKERV
;
A
#
# COMPACT_ATOMS: atom_id res chain seq x y z
N MET A 1 27.09 7.67 -5.87
CA MET A 1 27.71 6.38 -5.62
C MET A 1 26.66 5.31 -5.71
N ALA A 2 26.84 4.41 -6.63
CA ALA A 2 25.84 3.41 -6.92
C ALA A 2 25.56 2.50 -5.71
N ASN A 3 26.61 2.13 -5.01
CA ASN A 3 26.44 1.25 -3.86
C ASN A 3 25.63 1.91 -2.75
N GLU A 4 25.88 3.20 -2.57
CA GLU A 4 25.11 3.93 -1.55
C GLU A 4 23.66 4.01 -1.91
N ASP A 5 23.34 4.19 -3.18
CA ASP A 5 21.97 4.26 -3.61
C ASP A 5 21.27 2.93 -3.36
N ASN A 6 21.95 1.82 -3.65
CA ASN A 6 21.38 0.51 -3.39
C ASN A 6 21.14 0.29 -1.91
N GLU A 7 22.09 0.68 -1.09
CA GLU A 7 21.92 0.55 0.35
C GLU A 7 20.77 1.39 0.84
N HIS A 8 20.63 2.59 0.31
CA HIS A 8 19.54 3.45 0.71
C HIS A 8 18.20 2.86 0.31
N SER A 9 18.12 2.24 -0.85
CA SER A 9 16.89 1.60 -1.28
C SER A 9 16.44 0.54 -0.29
N VAL A 10 17.38 -0.28 0.16
CA VAL A 10 17.07 -1.32 1.13
C VAL A 10 16.67 -0.71 2.47
N GLN A 11 17.41 0.29 2.89
CA GLN A 11 17.18 0.91 4.19
C GLN A 11 15.87 1.69 4.27
N HIS A 12 15.36 2.13 3.13
CA HIS A 12 14.15 2.92 3.10
C HIS A 12 12.90 2.09 2.92
N ILE A 13 13.02 0.77 3.00
CA ILE A 13 11.85 -0.09 2.99
C ILE A 13 11.12 0.08 4.30
N GLY A 14 9.84 0.37 4.22
CA GLY A 14 9.03 0.53 5.41
C GLY A 14 8.73 -0.80 6.06
N ASN A 15 8.46 -0.78 7.34
CA ASN A 15 8.12 -1.99 8.07
C ASN A 15 6.61 -2.17 8.24
N THR A 16 5.83 -1.33 7.63
CA THR A 16 4.38 -1.34 7.77
C THR A 16 3.75 -1.24 6.41
N ILE A 17 2.69 -2.00 6.18
CA ILE A 17 1.93 -1.85 4.95
C ILE A 17 0.45 -1.63 5.28
N LEU A 18 -0.16 -0.79 4.47
CA LEU A 18 -1.61 -0.62 4.49
C LEU A 18 -2.12 -1.35 3.27
N VAL A 19 -2.95 -2.37 3.50
CA VAL A 19 -3.52 -3.17 2.43
C VAL A 19 -4.96 -2.77 2.26
N VAL A 20 -5.33 -2.40 1.03
CA VAL A 20 -6.69 -1.99 0.72
C VAL A 20 -7.19 -2.81 -0.44
N MET A 21 -8.31 -3.49 -0.24
CA MET A 21 -8.94 -4.25 -1.31
C MET A 21 -10.29 -3.65 -1.62
N MET A 22 -10.67 -3.66 -2.90
CA MET A 22 -11.94 -3.11 -3.31
C MET A 22 -12.56 -3.95 -4.40
N GLU A 23 -13.87 -4.14 -4.29
CA GLU A 23 -14.66 -4.75 -5.35
C GLU A 23 -15.35 -3.63 -6.12
N VAL A 24 -15.25 -3.69 -7.45
CA VAL A 24 -15.73 -2.62 -8.32
C VAL A 24 -16.61 -3.23 -9.39
N GLU A 25 -17.77 -2.62 -9.61
CA GLU A 25 -18.65 -3.05 -10.69
C GLU A 25 -17.97 -2.83 -12.03
N PRO A 26 -18.18 -3.74 -13.00
CA PRO A 26 -17.49 -3.64 -14.30
C PRO A 26 -17.67 -2.29 -14.98
N GLU A 27 -18.86 -1.72 -14.92
CA GLU A 27 -19.12 -0.45 -15.61
C GLU A 27 -18.40 0.72 -14.93
N GLY A 28 -17.89 0.53 -13.74
CA GLY A 28 -17.19 1.58 -13.03
C GLY A 28 -15.68 1.44 -13.03
N GLU A 29 -15.12 0.42 -13.70
CA GLU A 29 -13.69 0.18 -13.62
C GLU A 29 -12.87 1.33 -14.21
N GLU A 30 -13.35 1.92 -15.29
CA GLU A 30 -12.62 3.04 -15.88
C GLU A 30 -12.55 4.23 -14.93
N ALA A 31 -13.68 4.57 -14.31
CA ALA A 31 -13.71 5.67 -13.35
C ALA A 31 -12.84 5.35 -12.13
N PHE A 32 -12.86 4.10 -11.69
CA PHE A 32 -12.05 3.66 -10.56
C PHE A 32 -10.56 3.77 -10.87
N GLU A 33 -10.13 3.28 -12.03
CA GLU A 33 -8.73 3.35 -12.43
C GLU A 33 -8.27 4.78 -12.55
N ARG A 34 -9.10 5.62 -13.12
CA ARG A 34 -8.76 7.03 -13.29
C ARG A 34 -8.55 7.71 -11.95
N TRP A 35 -9.47 7.50 -11.02
CA TRP A 35 -9.33 8.08 -9.68
C TRP A 35 -8.07 7.59 -8.99
N TYR A 36 -7.87 6.28 -9.02
CA TYR A 36 -6.75 5.69 -8.29
C TYR A 36 -5.41 6.16 -8.85
N ASN A 37 -5.27 6.10 -10.17
CA ASN A 37 -3.97 6.40 -10.79
C ASN A 37 -3.68 7.88 -10.91
N ASP A 38 -4.70 8.69 -11.20
CA ASP A 38 -4.49 10.10 -11.47
C ASP A 38 -4.57 10.98 -10.23
N GLU A 39 -5.31 10.55 -9.22
CA GLU A 39 -5.49 11.38 -8.04
C GLU A 39 -5.04 10.68 -6.76
N HIS A 40 -5.56 9.49 -6.49
CA HIS A 40 -5.39 8.86 -5.17
C HIS A 40 -3.94 8.48 -4.87
N LEU A 41 -3.30 7.79 -5.80
CA LEU A 41 -1.91 7.40 -5.62
C LEU A 41 -0.98 8.61 -5.50
N PRO A 42 -1.01 9.55 -6.46
CA PRO A 42 -0.11 10.70 -6.35
C PRO A 42 -0.33 11.50 -5.08
N GLU A 43 -1.58 11.68 -4.68
CA GLU A 43 -1.89 12.49 -3.52
C GLU A 43 -1.36 11.85 -2.23
N ARG A 44 -1.63 10.56 -2.05
CA ARG A 44 -1.17 9.87 -0.84
C ARG A 44 0.35 9.81 -0.78
N LEU A 45 1.00 9.63 -1.92
CA LEU A 45 2.45 9.49 -1.93
C LEU A 45 3.18 10.80 -1.61
N GLU A 46 2.47 11.92 -1.54
CA GLU A 46 3.07 13.17 -1.05
C GLU A 46 3.17 13.21 0.46
N ILE A 47 2.47 12.33 1.16
CA ILE A 47 2.45 12.34 2.62
C ILE A 47 3.76 11.78 3.15
N PRO A 48 4.45 12.52 4.06
CA PRO A 48 5.68 12.00 4.65
C PRO A 48 5.42 10.66 5.33
N GLY A 49 6.30 9.70 5.06
CA GLY A 49 6.17 8.37 5.61
C GLY A 49 5.50 7.37 4.69
N TYR A 50 4.85 7.83 3.63
CA TYR A 50 4.38 6.95 2.56
C TYR A 50 5.58 6.69 1.64
N VAL A 51 5.99 5.43 1.56
CA VAL A 51 7.22 5.07 0.84
C VAL A 51 6.91 4.72 -0.60
N SER A 52 5.91 3.89 -0.83
CA SER A 52 5.58 3.43 -2.18
C SER A 52 4.17 2.86 -2.20
N ALA A 53 3.69 2.58 -3.39
CA ALA A 53 2.38 1.94 -3.56
C ALA A 53 2.43 1.04 -4.77
N ARG A 54 1.76 -0.10 -4.67
CA ARG A 54 1.66 -1.05 -5.77
C ARG A 54 0.22 -1.52 -5.86
N ARG A 55 -0.28 -1.59 -7.07
CA ARG A 55 -1.66 -2.01 -7.32
C ARG A 55 -1.69 -3.34 -8.04
N PHE A 56 -2.66 -4.15 -7.69
CA PHE A 56 -2.82 -5.49 -8.26
C PHE A 56 -4.28 -5.72 -8.59
N LYS A 57 -4.50 -6.45 -9.66
CA LYS A 57 -5.84 -6.88 -10.03
C LYS A 57 -5.89 -8.39 -9.94
N LEU A 58 -6.97 -8.91 -9.38
CA LEU A 58 -7.13 -10.34 -9.17
C LEU A 58 -7.09 -11.08 -10.50
N GLU A 59 -6.27 -12.10 -10.61
CA GLU A 59 -6.29 -13.00 -11.75
C GLU A 59 -7.09 -14.24 -11.43
N GLU A 60 -6.95 -14.74 -10.21
CA GLU A 60 -7.64 -15.95 -9.82
C GLU A 60 -7.62 -16.05 -8.31
N GLY A 61 -8.74 -16.50 -7.71
CA GLY A 61 -8.80 -16.65 -6.28
C GLY A 61 -10.23 -16.68 -5.78
N GLU A 62 -10.39 -17.03 -4.50
CA GLU A 62 -11.68 -17.07 -3.84
C GLU A 62 -11.59 -16.31 -2.53
N GLY A 63 -12.70 -15.69 -2.16
CA GLY A 63 -12.76 -14.98 -0.87
C GLY A 63 -11.96 -13.72 -0.82
N VAL A 64 -11.56 -13.18 -1.96
CA VAL A 64 -10.79 -11.94 -2.05
C VAL A 64 -11.49 -11.00 -3.01
N LEU A 65 -11.08 -9.73 -2.98
CA LEU A 65 -11.70 -8.72 -3.82
C LEU A 65 -10.85 -8.44 -5.06
N LYS A 66 -11.48 -7.85 -6.05
CA LYS A 66 -10.88 -7.71 -7.38
C LYS A 66 -9.61 -6.86 -7.39
N TYR A 67 -9.59 -5.77 -6.66
CA TYR A 67 -8.47 -4.83 -6.68
C TYR A 67 -7.78 -4.77 -5.35
N LEU A 68 -6.46 -4.74 -5.39
CA LEU A 68 -5.62 -4.71 -4.20
C LEU A 68 -4.60 -3.61 -4.35
N CYS A 69 -4.44 -2.79 -3.33
CA CYS A 69 -3.36 -1.81 -3.29
C CYS A 69 -2.56 -2.03 -2.01
N ILE A 70 -1.26 -2.11 -2.15
CA ILE A 70 -0.36 -2.21 -1.02
C ILE A 70 0.39 -0.89 -0.92
N TRP A 71 0.16 -0.18 0.19
CA TRP A 71 0.85 1.07 0.49
C TRP A 71 1.95 0.75 1.48
N GLU A 72 3.18 1.01 1.10
CA GLU A 72 4.30 0.82 2.00
C GLU A 72 4.51 2.08 2.81
N LEU A 73 4.55 1.93 4.13
CA LEU A 73 4.69 3.04 5.07
C LEU A 73 5.92 2.81 5.93
N GLU A 74 6.54 3.90 6.36
CA GLU A 74 7.64 3.77 7.33
C GLU A 74 7.15 3.16 8.63
N ASP A 75 5.98 3.60 9.07
CA ASP A 75 5.29 3.06 10.24
C ASP A 75 3.84 3.53 10.15
N ALA A 76 3.08 3.40 11.21
CA ALA A 76 1.66 3.77 11.19
C ALA A 76 1.42 5.27 11.33
N SER A 77 2.44 6.05 11.66
CA SER A 77 2.25 7.45 11.98
C SER A 77 1.73 8.32 10.84
N PRO A 78 2.03 8.04 9.54
CA PRO A 78 1.49 8.87 8.47
C PRO A 78 -0.03 8.93 8.45
N LEU A 79 -0.70 7.95 9.03
CA LEU A 79 -2.17 7.91 9.04
C LEU A 79 -2.76 8.84 10.11
N GLU A 80 -1.90 9.42 10.96
CA GLU A 80 -2.34 10.30 12.04
C GLU A 80 -2.04 11.76 11.80
N ILE A 81 -1.28 12.09 10.75
CA ILE A 81 -0.89 13.47 10.54
C ILE A 81 -1.99 14.27 9.83
N ASP A 82 -1.92 15.58 9.98
CA ASP A 82 -2.96 16.47 9.46
C ASP A 82 -3.08 16.39 7.95
N MET A 83 -1.98 16.22 7.25
CA MET A 83 -2.00 16.14 5.79
C MET A 83 -2.85 14.97 5.30
N TYR A 84 -2.71 13.82 5.93
CA TYR A 84 -3.52 12.66 5.59
C TYR A 84 -5.00 12.94 5.82
N LYS A 85 -5.32 13.52 6.98
CA LYS A 85 -6.69 13.82 7.32
C LYS A 85 -7.29 14.85 6.37
N ALA A 86 -6.50 15.86 6.01
CA ALA A 86 -6.95 16.89 5.09
C ALA A 86 -7.23 16.31 3.70
N GLN A 87 -6.39 15.41 3.23
CA GLN A 87 -6.62 14.76 1.94
C GLN A 87 -7.92 13.96 1.94
N ARG A 88 -8.18 13.23 3.03
CA ARG A 88 -9.41 12.46 3.12
C ARG A 88 -10.65 13.32 3.16
N ALA A 89 -10.54 14.50 3.75
CA ALA A 89 -11.67 15.41 3.88
C ALA A 89 -11.91 16.25 2.62
N ARG A 90 -10.92 16.33 1.74
CA ARG A 90 -11.02 17.19 0.57
C ARG A 90 -12.09 16.67 -0.40
N PRO A 91 -12.99 17.52 -0.88
CA PRO A 91 -13.96 17.09 -1.90
C PRO A 91 -13.26 16.72 -3.20
N SER A 92 -13.79 15.72 -3.88
CA SER A 92 -13.24 15.27 -5.15
C SER A 92 -14.32 14.65 -5.99
N GLU A 93 -14.59 15.24 -7.17
CA GLU A 93 -15.56 14.68 -8.09
C GLU A 93 -15.10 13.36 -8.68
N ILE A 94 -13.78 13.23 -8.92
CA ILE A 94 -13.24 12.00 -9.48
C ILE A 94 -13.42 10.87 -8.49
N ARG A 95 -13.11 11.13 -7.22
CA ARG A 95 -13.28 10.12 -6.17
C ARG A 95 -14.76 9.77 -6.01
N ASP A 96 -15.62 10.77 -6.00
CA ASP A 96 -17.05 10.53 -5.81
C ASP A 96 -17.61 9.66 -6.93
N ARG A 97 -17.16 9.90 -8.15
CA ARG A 97 -17.61 9.10 -9.28
C ARG A 97 -17.15 7.64 -9.12
N ALA A 98 -15.90 7.45 -8.76
CA ALA A 98 -15.38 6.09 -8.54
C ALA A 98 -16.11 5.39 -7.41
N ASN A 99 -16.40 6.12 -6.34
CA ASN A 99 -17.04 5.52 -5.17
C ASN A 99 -18.42 4.96 -5.47
N GLN A 100 -19.10 5.47 -6.50
CA GLN A 100 -20.42 4.96 -6.84
C GLN A 100 -20.38 3.48 -7.25
N TYR A 101 -19.22 3.01 -7.69
CA TYR A 101 -19.09 1.67 -8.24
C TYR A 101 -18.35 0.72 -7.32
N ILE A 102 -17.89 1.19 -6.18
CA ILE A 102 -17.19 0.35 -5.22
C ILE A 102 -18.23 -0.30 -4.32
N THR A 103 -18.31 -1.63 -4.39
CA THR A 103 -19.35 -2.38 -3.68
C THR A 103 -18.88 -3.01 -2.39
N GLN A 104 -17.59 -3.28 -2.27
CA GLN A 104 -17.01 -3.86 -1.06
C GLN A 104 -15.62 -3.29 -0.83
N ARG A 105 -15.26 -3.17 0.43
CA ARG A 105 -13.93 -2.71 0.82
C ARG A 105 -13.40 -3.56 1.96
N ALA A 106 -12.10 -3.81 1.94
CA ALA A 106 -11.40 -4.43 3.05
C ALA A 106 -10.10 -3.65 3.24
N ARG A 107 -9.75 -3.39 4.49
CA ARG A 107 -8.59 -2.56 4.79
C ARG A 107 -7.90 -3.09 6.02
N GLY A 108 -6.58 -3.18 5.96
CA GLY A 108 -5.82 -3.63 7.11
C GLY A 108 -4.46 -2.99 7.14
N LEU A 109 -4.00 -2.71 8.35
CA LEU A 109 -2.66 -2.20 8.59
C LEU A 109 -1.84 -3.34 9.16
N TYR A 110 -0.72 -3.66 8.51
CA TYR A 110 0.09 -4.81 8.86
C TYR A 110 1.51 -4.37 9.16
N LYS A 111 2.08 -4.94 10.21
CA LYS A 111 3.47 -4.69 10.55
C LYS A 111 4.30 -5.88 10.11
N GLN A 112 5.46 -5.59 9.56
CA GLN A 112 6.37 -6.64 9.10
C GLN A 112 6.88 -7.44 10.29
N ILE A 113 6.81 -8.76 10.16
CA ILE A 113 7.33 -9.66 11.21
C ILE A 113 8.44 -10.56 10.68
N TYR A 114 8.73 -10.47 9.39
CA TYR A 114 9.83 -11.19 8.77
C TYR A 114 10.27 -10.43 7.53
N PRO A 115 11.55 -10.10 7.41
CA PRO A 115 12.56 -10.14 8.47
C PRO A 115 12.25 -9.08 9.54
N LEU A 116 12.77 -9.29 10.75
CA LEU A 116 12.41 -8.44 11.88
C LEU A 116 12.90 -7.00 11.73
N THR A 117 14.05 -6.83 11.12
CA THR A 117 14.69 -5.53 11.04
C THR A 117 14.39 -4.76 9.76
N GLY A 118 13.67 -5.40 8.83
CA GLY A 118 13.45 -4.79 7.53
C GLY A 118 14.58 -5.01 6.55
N ALA A 119 15.63 -5.68 6.94
CA ALA A 119 16.74 -5.97 6.04
C ALA A 119 16.46 -7.23 5.25
N TYR A 120 16.36 -7.10 3.94
CA TYR A 120 16.00 -8.23 3.10
C TYR A 120 17.19 -9.10 2.75
N GLU A 121 18.36 -8.53 2.75
CA GLU A 121 19.54 -9.22 2.31
C GLU A 121 20.05 -10.25 3.34
N ASP A 122 19.60 -10.15 4.57
CA ASP A 122 20.09 -11.02 5.61
C ASP A 122 18.93 -11.64 6.37
N HIS A 123 18.56 -12.83 5.96
CA HIS A 123 17.49 -13.57 6.62
C HIS A 123 18.03 -14.66 7.53
N SER A 124 19.35 -14.82 7.60
CA SER A 124 19.93 -15.95 8.28
C SER A 124 19.65 -15.94 9.78
N GLY A 125 19.50 -14.76 10.36
CA GLY A 125 19.23 -14.66 11.80
C GLY A 125 17.76 -14.77 12.16
N TYR A 126 16.89 -14.84 11.17
CA TYR A 126 15.46 -14.80 11.44
C TYR A 126 14.88 -16.15 11.87
N TYR A 127 15.26 -17.20 11.17
CA TYR A 127 14.80 -18.55 11.47
C TYR A 127 15.97 -19.45 11.80
N PRO A 128 16.66 -19.20 12.87
CA PRO A 128 17.82 -20.05 13.19
C PRO A 128 17.43 -21.50 13.42
N GLU A 129 16.31 -21.76 14.11
CA GLU A 129 15.89 -23.13 14.32
C GLU A 129 15.44 -23.79 13.04
N LYS A 130 14.75 -23.06 12.22
CA LYS A 130 14.26 -23.61 10.96
C LYS A 130 15.40 -24.05 10.08
N GLU A 131 16.46 -23.30 10.06
CA GLU A 131 17.61 -23.64 9.23
C GLU A 131 18.29 -24.91 9.72
N ARG A 132 18.17 -25.20 10.98
CA ARG A 132 18.78 -26.42 11.53
C ARG A 132 17.95 -27.66 11.26
N VAL A 133 16.71 -27.47 10.88
CA VAL A 133 15.87 -28.59 10.56
C VAL A 133 16.19 -29.15 9.19
#